data_f9142710fdda31c484387739fea7f307
#
_entry.id   f9142710fdda31c484387739fea7f307
#
_cell.length_a   1.000
_cell.length_b   1.000
_cell.length_c   1.000
_cell.angle_alpha   90.00
_cell.angle_beta   90.00
_cell.angle_gamma   90.00
#
_symmetry.space_group_name_H-M   'P 1'
#
loop_
_entity.id
_entity.type
_entity.pdbx_description
1 polymer ?
#
loop_
_entity_poly.entity_id
_entity_poly.type
_entity_poly.pdbx_seq_one_letter_code
_entity_poly.pdbx_strand_id
1 'polypeptide(L)'
;MGNTTDMTVGSPTQGILRFALPLILGYILQQMYLVIGAAIVGRWVGVEALAAIGASSSITFLIMGFCNGSCAGFAIPVAQTFGAHDYSKMRAYVAHSLRIGAVIAVILTVFTAVFCARILRVVNTPDDIFHDAYIFLLLTFLTIPFTIAYNLLSGFIRALGNSRQPFYFLIVSSMVNIVLDVILILGMGMGVEGAGIATMLSQALAAVLCWVYIHRTLKMLIPHGDEWTYHDSMTGHLLNSGIPMGLQFSITGIGIIMLQSANNALGTTYVAAFTASMRIKYLFTCVYENIGVAMATYCGQNVGARQIGRIARGVRSAMAIMAVYTVFTLAVIYPFADQLMMLFVDSGQSEIVALAAQFMRINNYFFVIVGLLCIFRYSIQGMGFSNLSMLSGVMEMIARSGVSLWLVPVFHFTGVCFGDPTAWLAAVLFLIPAYLWVYRRLSRTTPRPVAM
;
A
#
# COMPACT_ATOMS: atom_id res chain seq x y z
N MET A 1 -27.45 -6.19 -9.42
CA MET A 1 -26.22 -7.01 -9.42
C MET A 1 -25.12 -6.55 -10.40
N GLY A 2 -25.31 -5.52 -11.23
CA GLY A 2 -24.33 -5.07 -12.23
C GLY A 2 -23.02 -4.43 -11.71
N ASN A 3 -22.88 -4.17 -10.40
CA ASN A 3 -21.76 -3.42 -9.83
C ASN A 3 -20.83 -4.24 -8.94
N THR A 4 -21.04 -5.55 -8.83
CA THR A 4 -20.18 -6.50 -8.13
C THR A 4 -19.58 -7.49 -9.11
N THR A 5 -18.35 -7.93 -8.88
CA THR A 5 -17.70 -8.97 -9.70
C THR A 5 -17.44 -10.19 -8.83
N ASP A 6 -18.14 -11.27 -9.11
CA ASP A 6 -17.88 -12.55 -8.46
C ASP A 6 -16.64 -13.19 -9.09
N MET A 7 -15.54 -13.22 -8.33
CA MET A 7 -14.28 -13.81 -8.77
C MET A 7 -14.22 -15.33 -8.55
N THR A 8 -15.30 -15.94 -8.07
CA THR A 8 -15.41 -17.42 -7.92
C THR A 8 -15.82 -18.09 -9.22
N VAL A 9 -16.25 -17.32 -10.24
CA VAL A 9 -16.67 -17.81 -11.57
C VAL A 9 -15.81 -17.20 -12.68
N GLY A 10 -15.89 -17.76 -13.88
CA GLY A 10 -15.20 -17.25 -15.07
C GLY A 10 -13.68 -17.49 -15.09
N SER A 11 -12.97 -16.79 -15.98
CA SER A 11 -11.51 -16.90 -16.14
C SER A 11 -10.76 -16.18 -15.01
N PRO A 12 -9.87 -16.85 -14.26
CA PRO A 12 -9.04 -16.23 -13.25
C PRO A 12 -8.19 -15.08 -13.81
N THR A 13 -7.56 -15.25 -14.95
CA THR A 13 -6.70 -14.26 -15.59
C THR A 13 -7.46 -12.96 -15.88
N GLN A 14 -8.64 -13.09 -16.51
CA GLN A 14 -9.46 -11.93 -16.85
C GLN A 14 -9.99 -11.22 -15.58
N GLY A 15 -10.41 -12.00 -14.57
CA GLY A 15 -10.88 -11.46 -13.29
C GLY A 15 -9.79 -10.65 -12.58
N ILE A 16 -8.57 -11.20 -12.46
CA ILE A 16 -7.43 -10.56 -11.83
C ILE A 16 -7.04 -9.28 -12.58
N LEU A 17 -6.88 -9.34 -13.91
CA LEU A 17 -6.50 -8.16 -14.71
C LEU A 17 -7.54 -7.06 -14.66
N ARG A 18 -8.83 -7.42 -14.83
CA ARG A 18 -9.94 -6.43 -14.78
C ARG A 18 -10.05 -5.73 -13.43
N PHE A 19 -9.69 -6.44 -12.36
CA PHE A 19 -9.67 -5.87 -11.01
C PHE A 19 -8.40 -5.04 -10.75
N ALA A 20 -7.23 -5.51 -11.18
CA ALA A 20 -5.95 -4.86 -10.93
C ALA A 20 -5.78 -3.54 -11.73
N LEU A 21 -6.29 -3.49 -12.97
CA LEU A 21 -6.06 -2.33 -13.86
C LEU A 21 -6.54 -0.99 -13.26
N PRO A 22 -7.75 -0.86 -12.69
CA PRO A 22 -8.16 0.39 -12.04
C PRO A 22 -7.29 0.74 -10.83
N LEU A 23 -6.79 -0.25 -10.07
CA LEU A 23 -5.91 -0.02 -8.93
C LEU A 23 -4.55 0.51 -9.38
N ILE A 24 -3.97 -0.05 -10.45
CA ILE A 24 -2.71 0.41 -11.03
C ILE A 24 -2.84 1.86 -11.51
N LEU A 25 -3.90 2.17 -12.27
CA LEU A 25 -4.17 3.53 -12.73
C LEU A 25 -4.39 4.50 -11.57
N GLY A 26 -5.10 4.06 -10.52
CA GLY A 26 -5.32 4.83 -9.30
C GLY A 26 -4.02 5.16 -8.58
N TYR A 27 -3.11 4.19 -8.47
CA TYR A 27 -1.80 4.41 -7.87
C TYR A 27 -0.94 5.40 -8.67
N ILE A 28 -0.90 5.26 -10.00
CA ILE A 28 -0.16 6.18 -10.86
C ILE A 28 -0.69 7.62 -10.71
N LEU A 29 -2.01 7.80 -10.74
CA LEU A 29 -2.64 9.10 -10.51
C LEU A 29 -2.31 9.65 -9.13
N GLN A 30 -2.30 8.80 -8.09
CA GLN A 30 -1.91 9.19 -6.74
C GLN A 30 -0.46 9.69 -6.70
N GLN A 31 0.46 9.05 -7.38
CA GLN A 31 1.84 9.52 -7.47
C GLN A 31 1.94 10.86 -8.22
N MET A 32 1.15 11.04 -9.26
CA MET A 32 1.15 12.30 -10.02
C MET A 32 0.65 13.47 -9.17
N TYR A 33 -0.44 13.32 -8.44
CA TYR A 33 -0.93 14.43 -7.61
C TYR A 33 0.02 14.76 -6.46
N LEU A 34 0.71 13.78 -5.87
CA LEU A 34 1.73 14.04 -4.84
C LEU A 34 2.90 14.87 -5.40
N VAL A 35 3.32 14.59 -6.63
CA VAL A 35 4.35 15.40 -7.31
C VAL A 35 3.85 16.81 -7.58
N ILE A 36 2.61 16.97 -8.03
CA ILE A 36 2.01 18.29 -8.29
C ILE A 36 1.89 19.08 -6.99
N GLY A 37 1.39 18.48 -5.91
CA GLY A 37 1.29 19.13 -4.59
C GLY A 37 2.67 19.58 -4.06
N ALA A 38 3.68 18.71 -4.17
CA ALA A 38 5.05 19.07 -3.78
C ALA A 38 5.61 20.22 -4.64
N ALA A 39 5.31 20.25 -5.94
CA ALA A 39 5.72 21.34 -6.84
C ALA A 39 5.01 22.65 -6.49
N ILE A 40 3.73 22.62 -6.14
CA ILE A 40 2.99 23.80 -5.68
C ILE A 40 3.63 24.34 -4.40
N VAL A 41 3.82 23.51 -3.37
CA VAL A 41 4.42 23.94 -2.12
C VAL A 41 5.85 24.49 -2.35
N GLY A 42 6.70 23.75 -3.06
CA GLY A 42 8.09 24.15 -3.28
C GLY A 42 8.23 25.47 -4.04
N ARG A 43 7.32 25.77 -4.98
CA ARG A 43 7.38 26.97 -5.81
C ARG A 43 6.77 28.21 -5.15
N TRP A 44 5.68 28.06 -4.41
CA TRP A 44 4.90 29.20 -3.89
C TRP A 44 5.01 29.39 -2.37
N VAL A 45 5.30 28.35 -1.59
CA VAL A 45 5.55 28.46 -0.15
C VAL A 45 7.05 28.58 0.13
N GLY A 46 7.87 27.76 -0.52
CA GLY A 46 9.31 27.81 -0.41
C GLY A 46 9.98 26.47 -0.17
N VAL A 47 11.30 26.47 -0.25
CA VAL A 47 12.13 25.26 -0.09
C VAL A 47 12.08 24.73 1.35
N GLU A 48 11.99 25.60 2.33
CA GLU A 48 11.88 25.22 3.76
C GLU A 48 10.60 24.45 4.03
N ALA A 49 9.46 24.91 3.49
CA ALA A 49 8.18 24.20 3.59
C ALA A 49 8.23 22.81 2.92
N LEU A 50 8.88 22.71 1.77
CA LEU A 50 9.08 21.42 1.10
C LEU A 50 9.99 20.49 1.91
N ALA A 51 11.03 21.03 2.54
CA ALA A 51 11.91 20.29 3.44
C ALA A 51 11.16 19.80 4.69
N ALA A 52 10.25 20.60 5.26
CA ALA A 52 9.41 20.24 6.39
C ALA A 52 8.48 19.06 6.05
N ILE A 53 7.84 19.07 4.88
CA ILE A 53 7.04 17.93 4.36
C ILE A 53 7.92 16.69 4.19
N GLY A 54 9.12 16.86 3.63
CA GLY A 54 10.10 15.78 3.45
C GLY A 54 10.54 15.14 4.76
N ALA A 55 10.85 15.95 5.78
CA ALA A 55 11.24 15.47 7.11
C ALA A 55 10.13 14.65 7.79
N SER A 56 8.86 14.97 7.50
CA SER A 56 7.68 14.28 8.04
C SER A 56 7.35 12.97 7.29
N SER A 57 7.92 12.73 6.11
CA SER A 57 7.50 11.66 5.20
C SER A 57 7.68 10.26 5.76
N SER A 58 8.79 9.98 6.43
CA SER A 58 9.07 8.65 7.03
C SER A 58 8.08 8.30 8.13
N ILE A 59 7.74 9.26 8.98
CA ILE A 59 6.77 9.10 10.07
C ILE A 59 5.38 8.87 9.48
N THR A 60 5.00 9.69 8.49
CA THR A 60 3.73 9.56 7.77
C THR A 60 3.63 8.17 7.13
N PHE A 61 4.68 7.69 6.48
CA PHE A 61 4.70 6.36 5.87
C PHE A 61 4.44 5.24 6.89
N LEU A 62 5.08 5.29 8.06
CA LEU A 62 4.91 4.27 9.11
C LEU A 62 3.47 4.24 9.63
N ILE A 63 2.90 5.40 9.96
CA ILE A 63 1.57 5.49 10.58
C ILE A 63 0.48 5.24 9.55
N MET A 64 0.55 5.88 8.38
CA MET A 64 -0.44 5.68 7.31
C MET A 64 -0.34 4.28 6.72
N GLY A 65 0.86 3.69 6.64
CA GLY A 65 1.07 2.32 6.24
C GLY A 65 0.37 1.34 7.17
N PHE A 66 0.47 1.56 8.50
CA PHE A 66 -0.28 0.78 9.48
C PHE A 66 -1.80 0.90 9.29
N CYS A 67 -2.32 2.12 9.10
CA CYS A 67 -3.75 2.37 8.87
C CYS A 67 -4.23 1.64 7.60
N ASN A 68 -3.51 1.80 6.49
CA ASN A 68 -3.85 1.20 5.21
C ASN A 68 -3.82 -0.32 5.26
N GLY A 69 -2.77 -0.89 5.85
CA GLY A 69 -2.61 -2.33 6.02
C GLY A 69 -3.70 -2.94 6.91
N SER A 70 -4.01 -2.30 8.05
CA SER A 70 -5.06 -2.77 8.96
C SER A 70 -6.43 -2.77 8.29
N CYS A 71 -6.78 -1.70 7.58
CA CYS A 71 -8.05 -1.60 6.85
C CYS A 71 -8.14 -2.65 5.73
N ALA A 72 -7.04 -2.92 5.02
CA ALA A 72 -6.99 -3.97 4.00
C ALA A 72 -7.22 -5.37 4.64
N GLY A 73 -6.66 -5.61 5.82
CA GLY A 73 -6.87 -6.84 6.57
C GLY A 73 -8.31 -7.03 7.03
N PHE A 74 -9.00 -5.96 7.44
CA PHE A 74 -10.42 -6.01 7.81
C PHE A 74 -11.35 -6.31 6.62
N ALA A 75 -10.92 -6.02 5.40
CA ALA A 75 -11.69 -6.36 4.20
C ALA A 75 -11.63 -7.85 3.83
N ILE A 76 -10.67 -8.63 4.36
CA ILE A 76 -10.51 -10.05 4.04
C ILE A 76 -11.71 -10.90 4.49
N PRO A 77 -12.18 -10.86 5.77
CA PRO A 77 -13.36 -11.59 6.17
C PRO A 77 -14.63 -11.19 5.41
N VAL A 78 -14.71 -9.93 4.98
CA VAL A 78 -15.82 -9.44 4.13
C VAL A 78 -15.77 -10.12 2.75
N ALA A 79 -14.59 -10.22 2.13
CA ALA A 79 -14.42 -10.92 0.85
C ALA A 79 -14.72 -12.42 0.97
N GLN A 80 -14.30 -13.06 2.08
CA GLN A 80 -14.57 -14.47 2.34
C GLN A 80 -16.07 -14.74 2.52
N THR A 81 -16.75 -13.93 3.32
CA THR A 81 -18.20 -14.09 3.54
C THR A 81 -19.02 -13.74 2.30
N PHE A 82 -18.56 -12.78 1.48
CA PHE A 82 -19.15 -12.51 0.17
C PHE A 82 -19.04 -13.75 -0.75
N GLY A 83 -17.84 -14.34 -0.85
CA GLY A 83 -17.64 -15.57 -1.64
C GLY A 83 -18.42 -16.79 -1.12
N ALA A 84 -18.71 -16.83 0.19
CA ALA A 84 -19.57 -17.85 0.80
C ALA A 84 -21.07 -17.59 0.58
N HIS A 85 -21.45 -16.46 -0.01
CA HIS A 85 -22.83 -15.96 -0.11
C HIS A 85 -23.55 -15.79 1.24
N ASP A 86 -22.79 -15.66 2.34
CA ASP A 86 -23.31 -15.41 3.68
C ASP A 86 -23.34 -13.89 3.95
N TYR A 87 -24.37 -13.26 3.41
CA TYR A 87 -24.50 -11.79 3.45
C TYR A 87 -24.80 -11.24 4.84
N SER A 88 -25.46 -12.02 5.71
CA SER A 88 -25.71 -11.58 7.09
C SER A 88 -24.39 -11.51 7.87
N LYS A 89 -23.58 -12.56 7.79
CA LYS A 89 -22.27 -12.60 8.43
C LYS A 89 -21.32 -11.55 7.81
N MET A 90 -21.42 -11.29 6.50
CA MET A 90 -20.67 -10.24 5.83
C MET A 90 -20.99 -8.87 6.44
N ARG A 91 -22.28 -8.53 6.61
CA ARG A 91 -22.70 -7.26 7.22
C ARG A 91 -22.26 -7.15 8.68
N ALA A 92 -22.31 -8.25 9.44
CA ALA A 92 -21.78 -8.26 10.79
C ALA A 92 -20.28 -7.96 10.82
N TYR A 93 -19.47 -8.52 9.90
CA TYR A 93 -18.05 -8.14 9.76
C TYR A 93 -17.85 -6.67 9.37
N VAL A 94 -18.71 -6.12 8.52
CA VAL A 94 -18.69 -4.68 8.20
C VAL A 94 -18.94 -3.84 9.46
N ALA A 95 -19.97 -4.18 10.26
CA ALA A 95 -20.28 -3.46 11.49
C ALA A 95 -19.12 -3.49 12.50
N HIS A 96 -18.53 -4.67 12.71
CA HIS A 96 -17.38 -4.83 13.61
C HIS A 96 -16.14 -4.08 13.10
N SER A 97 -15.87 -4.13 11.77
CA SER A 97 -14.75 -3.40 11.16
C SER A 97 -14.90 -1.90 11.31
N LEU A 98 -16.10 -1.34 11.17
CA LEU A 98 -16.36 0.08 11.38
C LEU A 98 -16.11 0.49 12.83
N ARG A 99 -16.54 -0.33 13.82
CA ARG A 99 -16.26 -0.06 15.24
C ARG A 99 -14.79 -0.10 15.56
N ILE A 100 -14.08 -1.17 15.15
CA ILE A 100 -12.64 -1.33 15.38
C ILE A 100 -11.89 -0.19 14.68
N GLY A 101 -12.25 0.12 13.44
CA GLY A 101 -11.66 1.22 12.69
C GLY A 101 -11.84 2.57 13.37
N ALA A 102 -13.03 2.86 13.93
CA ALA A 102 -13.28 4.08 14.69
C ALA A 102 -12.43 4.14 15.97
N VAL A 103 -12.31 3.04 16.72
CA VAL A 103 -11.45 2.96 17.90
C VAL A 103 -9.98 3.19 17.54
N ILE A 104 -9.47 2.53 16.49
CA ILE A 104 -8.09 2.71 16.01
C ILE A 104 -7.89 4.16 15.55
N ALA A 105 -8.85 4.74 14.83
CA ALA A 105 -8.78 6.12 14.38
C ALA A 105 -8.62 7.09 15.54
N VAL A 106 -9.45 6.96 16.58
CA VAL A 106 -9.38 7.82 17.76
C VAL A 106 -8.06 7.63 18.52
N ILE A 107 -7.67 6.38 18.80
CA ILE A 107 -6.43 6.09 19.55
C ILE A 107 -5.22 6.64 18.79
N LEU A 108 -5.09 6.34 17.51
CA LEU A 108 -3.95 6.79 16.72
C LEU A 108 -3.92 8.31 16.58
N THR A 109 -5.06 8.95 16.27
CA THR A 109 -5.12 10.42 16.13
C THR A 109 -4.74 11.11 17.43
N VAL A 110 -5.31 10.70 18.56
CA VAL A 110 -5.00 11.31 19.85
C VAL A 110 -3.55 11.07 20.22
N PHE A 111 -3.08 9.83 20.12
CA PHE A 111 -1.69 9.48 20.45
C PHE A 111 -0.70 10.29 19.60
N THR A 112 -0.87 10.28 18.28
CA THR A 112 0.07 10.93 17.37
C THR A 112 0.00 12.44 17.46
N ALA A 113 -1.19 13.04 17.67
CA ALA A 113 -1.34 14.48 17.86
C ALA A 113 -0.69 14.96 19.17
N VAL A 114 -0.91 14.25 20.29
CA VAL A 114 -0.31 14.59 21.59
C VAL A 114 1.21 14.47 21.57
N PHE A 115 1.73 13.44 20.91
CA PHE A 115 3.18 13.19 20.84
C PHE A 115 3.86 13.79 19.61
N CYS A 116 3.17 14.53 18.76
CA CYS A 116 3.68 15.06 17.49
C CYS A 116 5.03 15.79 17.63
N ALA A 117 5.13 16.73 18.57
CA ALA A 117 6.38 17.46 18.82
C ALA A 117 7.53 16.54 19.32
N ARG A 118 7.21 15.53 20.14
CA ARG A 118 8.23 14.56 20.61
C ARG A 118 8.71 13.67 19.48
N ILE A 119 7.80 13.23 18.61
CA ILE A 119 8.13 12.39 17.44
C ILE A 119 9.10 13.15 16.53
N LEU A 120 8.85 14.42 16.22
CA LEU A 120 9.74 15.25 15.40
C LEU A 120 11.13 15.45 16.02
N ARG A 121 11.20 15.62 17.35
CA ARG A 121 12.49 15.71 18.06
C ARG A 121 13.27 14.40 18.02
N VAL A 122 12.60 13.25 18.13
CA VAL A 122 13.25 11.92 18.06
C VAL A 122 13.87 11.68 16.69
N VAL A 123 13.29 12.20 15.60
CA VAL A 123 13.86 12.10 14.25
C VAL A 123 14.84 13.24 13.93
N ASN A 124 15.22 14.04 14.92
CA ASN A 124 16.18 15.16 14.80
C ASN A 124 15.78 16.15 13.69
N THR A 125 14.51 16.54 13.65
CA THR A 125 14.05 17.60 12.73
C THR A 125 14.75 18.92 13.06
N PRO A 126 15.39 19.60 12.08
CA PRO A 126 16.07 20.88 12.30
C PRO A 126 15.11 21.98 12.81
N ASP A 127 15.65 22.88 13.66
CA ASP A 127 14.82 23.90 14.33
C ASP A 127 14.24 24.94 13.35
N ASP A 128 14.92 25.21 12.24
CA ASP A 128 14.50 26.15 11.19
C ASP A 128 13.21 25.71 10.48
N ILE A 129 12.99 24.40 10.32
CA ILE A 129 11.80 23.83 9.66
C ILE A 129 10.84 23.18 10.67
N PHE A 130 11.16 23.19 11.97
CA PHE A 130 10.40 22.44 12.99
C PHE A 130 8.93 22.89 13.08
N HIS A 131 8.67 24.18 12.99
CA HIS A 131 7.31 24.72 13.09
C HIS A 131 6.43 24.23 11.94
N ASP A 132 6.90 24.33 10.72
CA ASP A 132 6.18 23.92 9.51
C ASP A 132 6.00 22.38 9.48
N ALA A 133 7.03 21.64 9.89
CA ALA A 133 6.97 20.19 10.01
C ALA A 133 5.94 19.76 11.07
N TYR A 134 5.88 20.46 12.20
CA TYR A 134 4.89 20.21 13.25
C TYR A 134 3.46 20.44 12.78
N ILE A 135 3.20 21.57 12.12
CA ILE A 135 1.85 21.90 11.63
C ILE A 135 1.42 20.88 10.56
N PHE A 136 2.29 20.61 9.58
CA PHE A 136 1.99 19.67 8.51
C PHE A 136 1.73 18.25 9.06
N LEU A 137 2.58 17.78 9.97
CA LEU A 137 2.45 16.45 10.56
C LEU A 137 1.20 16.34 11.45
N LEU A 138 0.90 17.38 12.22
CA LEU A 138 -0.32 17.43 13.04
C LEU A 138 -1.58 17.35 12.18
N LEU A 139 -1.66 18.11 11.09
CA LEU A 139 -2.78 18.05 10.13
C LEU A 139 -2.87 16.67 9.46
N THR A 140 -1.72 16.08 9.14
CA THR A 140 -1.66 14.71 8.62
C THR A 140 -2.23 13.70 9.64
N PHE A 141 -1.92 13.85 10.93
CA PHE A 141 -2.48 12.98 11.98
C PHE A 141 -3.98 13.21 12.18
N LEU A 142 -4.46 14.44 12.07
CA LEU A 142 -5.89 14.75 12.10
C LEU A 142 -6.64 14.19 10.86
N THR A 143 -5.94 13.84 9.80
CA THR A 143 -6.51 13.19 8.61
C THR A 143 -6.74 11.68 8.84
N ILE A 144 -6.15 11.05 9.86
CA ILE A 144 -6.23 9.61 10.12
C ILE A 144 -7.68 9.08 10.13
N PRO A 145 -8.66 9.71 10.80
CA PRO A 145 -10.03 9.21 10.80
C PRO A 145 -10.64 9.13 9.40
N PHE A 146 -10.40 10.13 8.56
CA PHE A 146 -10.89 10.16 7.18
C PHE A 146 -10.17 9.13 6.30
N THR A 147 -8.87 8.96 6.49
CA THR A 147 -8.07 7.95 5.82
C THR A 147 -8.55 6.53 6.16
N ILE A 148 -8.80 6.24 7.44
CA ILE A 148 -9.34 4.94 7.89
C ILE A 148 -10.74 4.74 7.32
N ALA A 149 -11.62 5.75 7.38
CA ALA A 149 -12.97 5.67 6.83
C ALA A 149 -12.93 5.37 5.32
N TYR A 150 -12.13 6.11 4.53
CA TYR A 150 -11.97 5.85 3.11
C TYR A 150 -11.43 4.45 2.82
N ASN A 151 -10.37 4.03 3.52
CA ASN A 151 -9.74 2.73 3.30
C ASN A 151 -10.67 1.56 3.65
N LEU A 152 -11.43 1.64 4.75
CA LEU A 152 -12.43 0.64 5.10
C LEU A 152 -13.54 0.56 4.06
N LEU A 153 -14.18 1.69 3.75
CA LEU A 153 -15.31 1.71 2.82
C LEU A 153 -14.89 1.28 1.41
N SER A 154 -13.76 1.79 0.91
CA SER A 154 -13.21 1.36 -0.37
C SER A 154 -12.76 -0.11 -0.34
N GLY A 155 -12.25 -0.58 0.79
CA GLY A 155 -11.89 -1.98 1.04
C GLY A 155 -13.11 -2.91 0.93
N PHE A 156 -14.24 -2.53 1.52
CA PHE A 156 -15.50 -3.29 1.40
C PHE A 156 -16.03 -3.33 -0.03
N ILE A 157 -15.96 -2.22 -0.76
CA ILE A 157 -16.34 -2.18 -2.18
C ILE A 157 -15.44 -3.12 -3.00
N ARG A 158 -14.13 -3.10 -2.74
CA ARG A 158 -13.15 -4.01 -3.37
C ARG A 158 -13.38 -5.47 -2.98
N ALA A 159 -13.76 -5.76 -1.74
CA ALA A 159 -14.06 -7.12 -1.28
C ALA A 159 -15.18 -7.79 -2.10
N LEU A 160 -16.11 -6.99 -2.65
CA LEU A 160 -17.16 -7.44 -3.56
C LEU A 160 -16.70 -7.50 -5.03
N GLY A 161 -15.40 -7.38 -5.31
CA GLY A 161 -14.82 -7.46 -6.64
C GLY A 161 -14.94 -6.17 -7.48
N ASN A 162 -15.31 -5.04 -6.87
CA ASN A 162 -15.42 -3.76 -7.57
C ASN A 162 -14.25 -2.83 -7.22
N SER A 163 -13.25 -2.77 -8.09
CA SER A 163 -12.11 -1.84 -7.97
C SER A 163 -12.30 -0.52 -8.70
N ARG A 164 -13.30 -0.46 -9.63
CA ARG A 164 -13.51 0.72 -10.49
C ARG A 164 -14.08 1.91 -9.74
N GLN A 165 -15.05 1.68 -8.84
CA GLN A 165 -15.69 2.78 -8.12
C GLN A 165 -14.74 3.49 -7.15
N PRO A 166 -13.96 2.79 -6.29
CA PRO A 166 -12.92 3.44 -5.49
C PRO A 166 -11.91 4.22 -6.34
N PHE A 167 -11.56 3.72 -7.53
CA PHE A 167 -10.70 4.43 -8.47
C PHE A 167 -11.31 5.76 -8.93
N TYR A 168 -12.58 5.79 -9.34
CA TYR A 168 -13.23 7.05 -9.71
C TYR A 168 -13.32 8.05 -8.55
N PHE A 169 -13.59 7.57 -7.34
CA PHE A 169 -13.61 8.43 -6.15
C PHE A 169 -12.22 8.98 -5.83
N LEU A 170 -11.17 8.19 -6.06
CA LEU A 170 -9.79 8.65 -5.94
C LEU A 170 -9.46 9.75 -6.96
N ILE A 171 -9.90 9.61 -8.22
CA ILE A 171 -9.72 10.67 -9.24
C ILE A 171 -10.38 11.97 -8.77
N VAL A 172 -11.64 11.90 -8.38
CA VAL A 172 -12.40 13.09 -7.95
C VAL A 172 -11.73 13.75 -6.74
N SER A 173 -11.37 12.97 -5.72
CA SER A 173 -10.72 13.51 -4.53
C SER A 173 -9.33 14.08 -4.82
N SER A 174 -8.56 13.47 -5.72
CA SER A 174 -7.25 13.99 -6.14
C SER A 174 -7.35 15.30 -6.91
N MET A 175 -8.35 15.43 -7.79
CA MET A 175 -8.61 16.70 -8.49
C MET A 175 -9.03 17.80 -7.50
N VAL A 176 -9.92 17.48 -6.57
CA VAL A 176 -10.33 18.41 -5.52
C VAL A 176 -9.15 18.79 -4.63
N ASN A 177 -8.25 17.86 -4.31
CA ASN A 177 -7.04 18.16 -3.57
C ASN A 177 -6.18 19.22 -4.29
N ILE A 178 -5.89 19.03 -5.58
CA ILE A 178 -5.09 20.00 -6.36
C ILE A 178 -5.79 21.37 -6.42
N VAL A 179 -7.12 21.40 -6.62
CA VAL A 179 -7.87 22.67 -6.62
C VAL A 179 -7.81 23.35 -5.26
N LEU A 180 -7.94 22.59 -4.17
CA LEU A 180 -7.83 23.12 -2.82
C LEU A 180 -6.40 23.61 -2.52
N ASP A 181 -5.37 22.90 -2.94
CA ASP A 181 -3.99 23.35 -2.83
C ASP A 181 -3.80 24.72 -3.50
N VAL A 182 -4.31 24.89 -4.72
CA VAL A 182 -4.26 26.18 -5.44
C VAL A 182 -5.04 27.26 -4.69
N ILE A 183 -6.25 26.99 -4.22
CA ILE A 183 -7.08 27.98 -3.52
C ILE A 183 -6.45 28.37 -2.18
N LEU A 184 -6.06 27.40 -1.37
CA LEU A 184 -5.58 27.64 -0.01
C LEU A 184 -4.16 28.23 0.00
N ILE A 185 -3.26 27.71 -0.84
CA ILE A 185 -1.88 28.16 -0.88
C ILE A 185 -1.75 29.46 -1.70
N LEU A 186 -2.25 29.50 -2.94
CA LEU A 186 -2.09 30.66 -3.82
C LEU A 186 -3.14 31.75 -3.56
N GLY A 187 -4.40 31.34 -3.36
CA GLY A 187 -5.50 32.30 -3.18
C GLY A 187 -5.58 32.92 -1.79
N MET A 188 -5.37 32.10 -0.74
CA MET A 188 -5.46 32.53 0.65
C MET A 188 -4.09 32.79 1.30
N GLY A 189 -2.99 32.49 0.63
CA GLY A 189 -1.63 32.69 1.16
C GLY A 189 -1.27 31.77 2.33
N MET A 190 -1.96 30.61 2.46
CA MET A 190 -1.65 29.62 3.49
C MET A 190 -0.37 28.88 3.12
N GLY A 191 0.47 28.62 4.11
CA GLY A 191 1.71 27.88 3.93
C GLY A 191 1.46 26.36 3.85
N VAL A 192 2.25 25.59 4.61
CA VAL A 192 2.09 24.13 4.72
C VAL A 192 0.73 23.70 5.29
N GLU A 193 0.08 24.58 6.04
CA GLU A 193 -1.27 24.36 6.56
C GLU A 193 -2.27 24.15 5.42
N GLY A 194 -2.15 24.94 4.35
CA GLY A 194 -3.00 24.81 3.17
C GLY A 194 -2.95 23.41 2.55
N ALA A 195 -1.73 22.87 2.37
CA ALA A 195 -1.53 21.52 1.86
C ALA A 195 -2.10 20.43 2.79
N GLY A 196 -1.91 20.59 4.11
CA GLY A 196 -2.46 19.67 5.10
C GLY A 196 -3.98 19.65 5.11
N ILE A 197 -4.62 20.83 5.09
CA ILE A 197 -6.08 21.00 5.06
C ILE A 197 -6.66 20.46 3.74
N ALA A 198 -6.03 20.75 2.59
CA ALA A 198 -6.44 20.22 1.30
C ALA A 198 -6.45 18.68 1.29
N THR A 199 -5.42 18.07 1.85
CA THR A 199 -5.32 16.61 2.00
C THR A 199 -6.44 16.07 2.91
N MET A 200 -6.70 16.70 4.04
CA MET A 200 -7.75 16.30 4.97
C MET A 200 -9.14 16.36 4.33
N LEU A 201 -9.46 17.47 3.66
CA LEU A 201 -10.76 17.65 3.00
C LEU A 201 -10.96 16.69 1.82
N SER A 202 -9.91 16.44 1.04
CA SER A 202 -9.99 15.49 -0.08
C SER A 202 -10.16 14.03 0.38
N GLN A 203 -9.51 13.63 1.48
CA GLN A 203 -9.72 12.31 2.08
C GLN A 203 -11.13 12.17 2.68
N ALA A 204 -11.63 13.23 3.34
CA ALA A 204 -13.01 13.26 3.83
C ALA A 204 -14.01 13.11 2.66
N LEU A 205 -13.79 13.83 1.57
CA LEU A 205 -14.62 13.71 0.36
C LEU A 205 -14.60 12.29 -0.20
N ALA A 206 -13.43 11.66 -0.31
CA ALA A 206 -13.31 10.29 -0.80
C ALA A 206 -14.09 9.30 0.09
N ALA A 207 -14.02 9.46 1.42
CA ALA A 207 -14.78 8.65 2.37
C ALA A 207 -16.30 8.85 2.19
N VAL A 208 -16.75 10.09 2.05
CA VAL A 208 -18.18 10.44 1.80
C VAL A 208 -18.66 9.84 0.49
N LEU A 209 -17.89 9.94 -0.59
CA LEU A 209 -18.25 9.34 -1.88
C LEU A 209 -18.41 7.82 -1.78
N CYS A 210 -17.51 7.13 -1.10
CA CYS A 210 -17.62 5.69 -0.84
C CYS A 210 -18.87 5.38 -0.01
N TRP A 211 -19.13 6.14 1.05
CA TRP A 211 -20.30 5.97 1.92
C TRP A 211 -21.61 6.16 1.16
N VAL A 212 -21.73 7.24 0.37
CA VAL A 212 -22.91 7.52 -0.46
C VAL A 212 -23.14 6.40 -1.49
N TYR A 213 -22.05 5.93 -2.12
CA TYR A 213 -22.14 4.83 -3.08
C TYR A 213 -22.64 3.52 -2.43
N ILE A 214 -22.12 3.17 -1.25
CA ILE A 214 -22.58 1.99 -0.52
C ILE A 214 -24.06 2.11 -0.20
N HIS A 215 -24.52 3.25 0.33
CA HIS A 215 -25.92 3.45 0.71
C HIS A 215 -26.89 3.49 -0.48
N ARG A 216 -26.46 4.01 -1.62
CA ARG A 216 -27.31 4.07 -2.82
C ARG A 216 -27.29 2.79 -3.66
N THR A 217 -26.12 2.14 -3.77
CA THR A 217 -25.90 1.09 -4.78
C THR A 217 -25.59 -0.28 -4.18
N LEU A 218 -24.86 -0.34 -3.06
CA LEU A 218 -24.40 -1.59 -2.44
C LEU A 218 -25.09 -1.82 -1.09
N LYS A 219 -26.42 -1.71 -1.05
CA LYS A 219 -27.22 -1.87 0.17
C LYS A 219 -26.97 -3.20 0.91
N MET A 220 -26.46 -4.21 0.20
CA MET A 220 -26.08 -5.50 0.79
C MET A 220 -24.91 -5.41 1.79
N LEU A 221 -24.16 -4.30 1.83
CA LEU A 221 -23.09 -4.05 2.80
C LEU A 221 -23.60 -3.35 4.06
N ILE A 222 -24.83 -2.84 4.07
CA ILE A 222 -25.36 -2.06 5.20
C ILE A 222 -25.83 -2.99 6.30
N PRO A 223 -25.24 -2.93 7.51
CA PRO A 223 -25.68 -3.76 8.63
C PRO A 223 -27.06 -3.34 9.13
N HIS A 224 -27.90 -4.31 9.52
CA HIS A 224 -29.25 -4.11 10.01
C HIS A 224 -29.43 -4.80 11.38
N GLY A 225 -30.21 -4.18 12.28
CA GLY A 225 -30.69 -4.80 13.51
C GLY A 225 -29.60 -5.56 14.28
N ASP A 226 -29.77 -6.86 14.41
CA ASP A 226 -28.91 -7.75 15.20
C ASP A 226 -27.48 -7.91 14.64
N GLU A 227 -27.22 -7.52 13.39
CA GLU A 227 -25.88 -7.57 12.80
C GLU A 227 -24.91 -6.54 13.43
N TRP A 228 -25.45 -5.58 14.16
CA TRP A 228 -24.70 -4.69 15.04
C TRP A 228 -24.36 -5.27 16.41
N THR A 229 -24.87 -6.47 16.75
CA THR A 229 -24.55 -7.11 18.03
C THR A 229 -23.06 -7.43 18.09
N TYR A 230 -22.45 -7.16 19.25
CA TYR A 230 -21.03 -7.40 19.45
C TYR A 230 -20.73 -8.88 19.63
N HIS A 231 -19.76 -9.41 18.90
CA HIS A 231 -19.29 -10.79 19.01
C HIS A 231 -17.75 -10.81 19.13
N ASP A 232 -17.25 -11.30 20.27
CA ASP A 232 -15.81 -11.40 20.54
C ASP A 232 -15.06 -12.18 19.47
N SER A 233 -15.63 -13.28 18.98
CA SER A 233 -15.02 -14.12 17.96
C SER A 233 -14.79 -13.40 16.62
N MET A 234 -15.73 -12.54 16.22
CA MET A 234 -15.62 -11.75 15.00
C MET A 234 -14.59 -10.63 15.16
N THR A 235 -14.61 -9.94 16.31
CA THR A 235 -13.64 -8.92 16.66
C THR A 235 -12.23 -9.51 16.68
N GLY A 236 -12.04 -10.65 17.36
CA GLY A 236 -10.76 -11.36 17.39
C GLY A 236 -10.27 -11.79 16.01
N HIS A 237 -11.17 -12.26 15.15
CA HIS A 237 -10.82 -12.62 13.77
C HIS A 237 -10.38 -11.41 12.94
N LEU A 238 -11.07 -10.27 13.07
CA LEU A 238 -10.69 -9.02 12.39
C LEU A 238 -9.34 -8.51 12.90
N LEU A 239 -9.13 -8.45 14.21
CA LEU A 239 -7.86 -8.01 14.78
C LEU A 239 -6.70 -8.90 14.34
N ASN A 240 -6.91 -10.23 14.31
CA ASN A 240 -5.91 -11.18 13.83
C ASN A 240 -5.64 -11.09 12.31
N SER A 241 -6.56 -10.51 11.54
CA SER A 241 -6.36 -10.23 10.13
C SER A 241 -5.74 -8.85 9.88
N GLY A 242 -6.25 -7.81 10.54
CA GLY A 242 -5.89 -6.42 10.28
C GLY A 242 -4.60 -5.97 10.94
N ILE A 243 -4.42 -6.25 12.25
CA ILE A 243 -3.23 -5.79 12.97
C ILE A 243 -1.93 -6.33 12.37
N PRO A 244 -1.80 -7.63 12.05
CA PRO A 244 -0.59 -8.14 11.41
C PRO A 244 -0.31 -7.50 10.05
N MET A 245 -1.35 -7.20 9.26
CA MET A 245 -1.17 -6.51 7.98
C MET A 245 -0.70 -5.07 8.16
N GLY A 246 -1.25 -4.35 9.13
CA GLY A 246 -0.77 -3.01 9.49
C GLY A 246 0.69 -3.03 9.94
N LEU A 247 1.04 -3.94 10.85
CA LEU A 247 2.40 -4.12 11.33
C LEU A 247 3.37 -4.51 10.22
N GLN A 248 2.95 -5.33 9.26
CA GLN A 248 3.77 -5.69 8.10
C GLN A 248 4.25 -4.46 7.33
N PHE A 249 3.35 -3.51 7.02
CA PHE A 249 3.71 -2.28 6.33
C PHE A 249 4.70 -1.43 7.14
N SER A 250 4.47 -1.29 8.45
CA SER A 250 5.37 -0.54 9.33
C SER A 250 6.75 -1.21 9.44
N ILE A 251 6.81 -2.53 9.61
CA ILE A 251 8.06 -3.29 9.71
C ILE A 251 8.87 -3.21 8.41
N THR A 252 8.21 -3.38 7.26
CA THR A 252 8.86 -3.20 5.96
C THR A 252 9.40 -1.77 5.80
N GLY A 253 8.64 -0.77 6.27
CA GLY A 253 9.06 0.64 6.29
C GLY A 253 10.30 0.89 7.12
N ILE A 254 10.42 0.28 8.30
CA ILE A 254 11.63 0.37 9.13
C ILE A 254 12.85 -0.14 8.35
N GLY A 255 12.72 -1.28 7.66
CA GLY A 255 13.80 -1.80 6.83
C GLY A 255 14.23 -0.85 5.70
N ILE A 256 13.26 -0.16 5.07
CA ILE A 256 13.55 0.86 4.04
C ILE A 256 14.29 2.06 4.65
N ILE A 257 13.88 2.54 5.82
CA ILE A 257 14.54 3.65 6.52
C ILE A 257 15.98 3.29 6.89
N MET A 258 16.25 2.06 7.32
CA MET A 258 17.60 1.60 7.63
C MET A 258 18.50 1.60 6.39
N LEU A 259 18.01 1.11 5.26
CA LEU A 259 18.75 1.13 4.00
C LEU A 259 19.00 2.56 3.51
N GLN A 260 17.99 3.44 3.62
CA GLN A 260 18.12 4.85 3.28
C GLN A 260 19.15 5.57 4.17
N SER A 261 19.15 5.27 5.48
CA SER A 261 20.13 5.82 6.42
C SER A 261 21.56 5.41 6.06
N ALA A 262 21.77 4.13 5.72
CA ALA A 262 23.07 3.64 5.26
C ALA A 262 23.49 4.32 3.94
N ASN A 263 22.58 4.54 3.01
CA ASN A 263 22.86 5.26 1.78
C ASN A 263 23.19 6.74 2.04
N ASN A 264 22.48 7.40 2.96
CA ASN A 264 22.73 8.80 3.30
C ASN A 264 24.15 9.01 3.85
N ALA A 265 24.70 8.05 4.56
CA ALA A 265 26.07 8.08 5.07
C ALA A 265 27.15 8.05 3.97
N LEU A 266 26.80 7.64 2.75
CA LEU A 266 27.75 7.63 1.60
C LEU A 266 27.95 9.01 0.98
N GLY A 267 27.01 9.96 1.18
CA GLY A 267 27.10 11.34 0.67
C GLY A 267 25.97 11.75 -0.27
N THR A 268 25.92 13.05 -0.58
CA THR A 268 24.78 13.68 -1.27
C THR A 268 24.55 13.17 -2.69
N THR A 269 25.59 12.83 -3.43
CA THR A 269 25.51 12.25 -4.78
C THR A 269 24.73 10.93 -4.76
N TYR A 270 25.01 10.06 -3.78
CA TYR A 270 24.33 8.78 -3.63
C TYR A 270 22.89 8.93 -3.15
N VAL A 271 22.63 9.92 -2.27
CA VAL A 271 21.28 10.27 -1.84
C VAL A 271 20.41 10.72 -3.02
N ALA A 272 20.94 11.58 -3.88
CA ALA A 272 20.23 12.04 -5.07
C ALA A 272 19.95 10.89 -6.05
N ALA A 273 20.96 10.04 -6.32
CA ALA A 273 20.82 8.87 -7.19
C ALA A 273 19.78 7.89 -6.66
N PHE A 274 19.82 7.56 -5.38
CA PHE A 274 18.87 6.64 -4.72
C PHE A 274 17.45 7.21 -4.78
N THR A 275 17.26 8.49 -4.45
CA THR A 275 15.94 9.15 -4.44
C THR A 275 15.30 9.15 -5.83
N ALA A 276 16.05 9.50 -6.88
CA ALA A 276 15.58 9.46 -8.25
C ALA A 276 15.18 8.03 -8.67
N SER A 277 16.03 7.05 -8.35
CA SER A 277 15.79 5.64 -8.66
C SER A 277 14.54 5.11 -7.97
N MET A 278 14.32 5.45 -6.69
CA MET A 278 13.16 5.00 -5.93
C MET A 278 11.84 5.47 -6.54
N ARG A 279 11.77 6.70 -7.07
CA ARG A 279 10.58 7.22 -7.75
C ARG A 279 10.22 6.38 -8.98
N ILE A 280 11.19 6.10 -9.82
CA ILE A 280 11.01 5.25 -11.02
C ILE A 280 10.67 3.81 -10.60
N LYS A 281 11.40 3.26 -9.63
CA LYS A 281 11.14 1.91 -9.12
C LYS A 281 9.69 1.74 -8.67
N TYR A 282 9.15 2.67 -7.89
CA TYR A 282 7.76 2.60 -7.42
C TYR A 282 6.74 2.63 -8.56
N LEU A 283 6.99 3.38 -9.64
CA LEU A 283 6.11 3.38 -10.81
C LEU A 283 6.05 2.01 -11.51
N PHE A 284 7.17 1.30 -11.57
CA PHE A 284 7.20 -0.04 -12.17
C PHE A 284 6.72 -1.12 -11.19
N THR A 285 7.08 -1.04 -9.92
CA THR A 285 6.70 -2.07 -8.93
C THR A 285 5.24 -2.00 -8.51
N CYS A 286 4.55 -0.86 -8.70
CA CYS A 286 3.13 -0.73 -8.36
C CYS A 286 2.24 -1.75 -9.09
N VAL A 287 2.62 -2.20 -10.28
CA VAL A 287 1.88 -3.22 -11.03
C VAL A 287 1.88 -4.54 -10.27
N TYR A 288 3.06 -4.97 -9.76
CA TYR A 288 3.18 -6.19 -8.96
C TYR A 288 2.35 -6.11 -7.68
N GLU A 289 2.42 -4.99 -6.98
CA GLU A 289 1.65 -4.74 -5.75
C GLU A 289 0.12 -4.82 -6.00
N ASN A 290 -0.36 -4.16 -7.04
CA ASN A 290 -1.80 -4.11 -7.32
C ASN A 290 -2.35 -5.43 -7.87
N ILE A 291 -1.55 -6.21 -8.60
CA ILE A 291 -1.90 -7.60 -8.94
C ILE A 291 -1.95 -8.44 -7.65
N GLY A 292 -1.03 -8.22 -6.71
CA GLY A 292 -1.07 -8.82 -5.38
C GLY A 292 -2.40 -8.50 -4.66
N VAL A 293 -2.80 -7.24 -4.59
CA VAL A 293 -4.08 -6.83 -3.98
C VAL A 293 -5.27 -7.52 -4.66
N ALA A 294 -5.25 -7.67 -5.99
CA ALA A 294 -6.25 -8.44 -6.70
C ALA A 294 -6.26 -9.91 -6.26
N MET A 295 -5.08 -10.50 -6.02
CA MET A 295 -4.96 -11.87 -5.51
C MET A 295 -5.51 -12.03 -4.11
N ALA A 296 -5.37 -11.03 -3.23
CA ALA A 296 -5.98 -11.09 -1.89
C ALA A 296 -7.51 -11.18 -1.97
N THR A 297 -8.15 -10.34 -2.78
CA THR A 297 -9.60 -10.40 -3.01
C THR A 297 -10.03 -11.71 -3.69
N TYR A 298 -9.31 -12.12 -4.72
CA TYR A 298 -9.57 -13.36 -5.44
C TYR A 298 -9.49 -14.59 -4.51
N CYS A 299 -8.41 -14.70 -3.73
CA CYS A 299 -8.23 -15.81 -2.79
C CYS A 299 -9.28 -15.76 -1.68
N GLY A 300 -9.60 -14.58 -1.14
CA GLY A 300 -10.62 -14.40 -0.11
C GLY A 300 -11.98 -14.91 -0.56
N GLN A 301 -12.48 -14.48 -1.72
CA GLN A 301 -13.75 -14.94 -2.26
C GLN A 301 -13.74 -16.47 -2.54
N ASN A 302 -12.65 -17.00 -3.11
CA ASN A 302 -12.57 -18.44 -3.43
C ASN A 302 -12.42 -19.33 -2.17
N VAL A 303 -11.80 -18.83 -1.09
CA VAL A 303 -11.82 -19.52 0.22
C VAL A 303 -13.24 -19.58 0.75
N GLY A 304 -13.96 -18.46 0.75
CA GLY A 304 -15.36 -18.40 1.16
C GLY A 304 -16.25 -19.36 0.37
N ALA A 305 -16.10 -19.38 -0.94
CA ALA A 305 -16.80 -20.30 -1.83
C ALA A 305 -16.33 -21.76 -1.73
N ARG A 306 -15.37 -22.09 -0.87
CA ARG A 306 -14.72 -23.42 -0.75
C ARG A 306 -14.11 -23.93 -2.05
N GLN A 307 -13.73 -23.05 -2.96
CA GLN A 307 -13.15 -23.39 -4.26
C GLN A 307 -11.60 -23.34 -4.23
N ILE A 308 -10.98 -24.12 -3.34
CA ILE A 308 -9.52 -24.06 -3.11
C ILE A 308 -8.73 -24.38 -4.39
N GLY A 309 -9.22 -25.28 -5.26
CA GLY A 309 -8.58 -25.56 -6.55
C GLY A 309 -8.50 -24.34 -7.49
N ARG A 310 -9.42 -23.39 -7.38
CA ARG A 310 -9.36 -22.13 -8.14
C ARG A 310 -8.24 -21.22 -7.66
N ILE A 311 -7.89 -21.25 -6.37
CA ILE A 311 -6.77 -20.46 -5.83
C ILE A 311 -5.48 -20.83 -6.56
N ALA A 312 -5.18 -22.12 -6.72
CA ALA A 312 -3.99 -22.56 -7.47
C ALA A 312 -4.03 -22.12 -8.94
N ARG A 313 -5.21 -22.11 -9.58
CA ARG A 313 -5.35 -21.58 -10.94
C ARG A 313 -5.12 -20.07 -11.00
N GLY A 314 -5.65 -19.32 -10.03
CA GLY A 314 -5.42 -17.88 -9.92
C GLY A 314 -3.96 -17.53 -9.70
N VAL A 315 -3.27 -18.24 -8.80
CA VAL A 315 -1.81 -18.07 -8.59
C VAL A 315 -1.02 -18.32 -9.88
N ARG A 316 -1.32 -19.39 -10.61
CA ARG A 316 -0.66 -19.65 -11.92
C ARG A 316 -0.95 -18.54 -12.93
N SER A 317 -2.20 -18.05 -13.00
CA SER A 317 -2.56 -16.93 -13.87
C SER A 317 -1.82 -15.64 -13.49
N ALA A 318 -1.74 -15.33 -12.20
CA ALA A 318 -1.00 -14.17 -11.70
C ALA A 318 0.50 -14.28 -12.00
N MET A 319 1.09 -15.47 -11.83
CA MET A 319 2.49 -15.73 -12.20
C MET A 319 2.74 -15.50 -13.68
N ALA A 320 1.85 -15.97 -14.57
CA ALA A 320 1.96 -15.77 -16.01
C ALA A 320 1.87 -14.25 -16.37
N ILE A 321 0.91 -13.53 -15.79
CA ILE A 321 0.77 -12.07 -15.98
C ILE A 321 2.05 -11.34 -15.54
N MET A 322 2.56 -11.68 -14.36
CA MET A 322 3.76 -11.03 -13.83
C MET A 322 5.03 -11.41 -14.61
N ALA A 323 5.13 -12.64 -15.13
CA ALA A 323 6.23 -13.03 -15.99
C ALA A 323 6.26 -12.18 -17.28
N VAL A 324 5.11 -12.02 -17.94
CA VAL A 324 4.98 -11.16 -19.13
C VAL A 324 5.34 -9.71 -18.78
N TYR A 325 4.86 -9.19 -17.66
CA TYR A 325 5.18 -7.84 -17.23
C TYR A 325 6.66 -7.68 -16.88
N THR A 326 7.29 -8.67 -16.26
CA THR A 326 8.73 -8.64 -15.97
C THR A 326 9.57 -8.61 -17.24
N VAL A 327 9.19 -9.38 -18.28
CA VAL A 327 9.86 -9.30 -19.59
C VAL A 327 9.71 -7.89 -20.18
N PHE A 328 8.53 -7.29 -20.07
CA PHE A 328 8.31 -5.90 -20.49
C PHE A 328 9.21 -4.93 -19.73
N THR A 329 9.30 -5.03 -18.39
CA THR A 329 10.17 -4.13 -17.60
C THR A 329 11.64 -4.32 -17.94
N LEU A 330 12.10 -5.54 -18.19
CA LEU A 330 13.46 -5.81 -18.64
C LEU A 330 13.75 -5.16 -20.00
N ALA A 331 12.81 -5.26 -20.94
CA ALA A 331 12.94 -4.68 -22.27
C ALA A 331 12.92 -3.15 -22.27
N VAL A 332 12.29 -2.53 -21.28
CA VAL A 332 12.19 -1.05 -21.14
C VAL A 332 13.30 -0.49 -20.25
N ILE A 333 13.44 -1.01 -19.03
CA ILE A 333 14.35 -0.40 -18.05
C ILE A 333 15.80 -0.66 -18.41
N TYR A 334 16.16 -1.86 -18.89
CA TYR A 334 17.56 -2.19 -19.12
C TYR A 334 18.23 -1.31 -20.18
N PRO A 335 17.65 -1.10 -21.39
CA PRO A 335 18.24 -0.22 -22.40
C PRO A 335 18.03 1.27 -22.11
N PHE A 336 16.90 1.65 -21.48
CA PHE A 336 16.53 3.06 -21.32
C PHE A 336 16.72 3.58 -19.89
N ALA A 337 17.49 2.88 -19.03
CA ALA A 337 17.68 3.29 -17.63
C ALA A 337 18.21 4.72 -17.50
N ASP A 338 19.21 5.10 -18.29
CA ASP A 338 19.80 6.44 -18.23
C ASP A 338 18.78 7.52 -18.64
N GLN A 339 18.02 7.29 -19.71
CA GLN A 339 16.98 8.22 -20.18
C GLN A 339 15.83 8.35 -19.16
N LEU A 340 15.46 7.25 -18.52
CA LEU A 340 14.44 7.28 -17.45
C LEU A 340 14.91 8.09 -16.24
N MET A 341 16.20 8.01 -15.88
CA MET A 341 16.76 8.82 -14.79
C MET A 341 16.82 10.30 -15.13
N MET A 342 17.11 10.66 -16.38
CA MET A 342 17.10 12.05 -16.86
C MET A 342 15.74 12.74 -16.77
N LEU A 343 14.65 12.00 -16.52
CA LEU A 343 13.35 12.63 -16.21
C LEU A 343 13.33 13.31 -14.83
N PHE A 344 14.24 12.94 -13.93
CA PHE A 344 14.28 13.42 -12.54
C PHE A 344 15.61 14.06 -12.16
N VAL A 345 16.65 13.86 -12.95
CA VAL A 345 18.01 14.37 -12.72
C VAL A 345 18.45 15.13 -13.97
N ASP A 346 19.07 16.29 -13.78
CA ASP A 346 19.60 17.07 -14.88
C ASP A 346 20.66 16.27 -15.65
N SER A 347 20.59 16.32 -16.97
CA SER A 347 21.55 15.67 -17.88
C SER A 347 23.03 16.09 -17.67
N GLY A 348 23.24 17.26 -17.08
CA GLY A 348 24.58 17.74 -16.68
C GLY A 348 25.19 16.96 -15.51
N GLN A 349 24.38 16.22 -14.73
CA GLN A 349 24.81 15.43 -13.57
C GLN A 349 25.03 13.96 -13.95
N SER A 350 25.92 13.70 -14.89
CA SER A 350 26.14 12.37 -15.49
C SER A 350 26.47 11.27 -14.47
N GLU A 351 27.18 11.60 -13.39
CA GLU A 351 27.50 10.65 -12.31
C GLU A 351 26.25 10.17 -11.57
N ILE A 352 25.35 11.10 -11.20
CA ILE A 352 24.09 10.76 -10.51
C ILE A 352 23.21 9.93 -11.43
N VAL A 353 23.11 10.27 -12.72
CA VAL A 353 22.36 9.51 -13.71
C VAL A 353 22.90 8.08 -13.83
N ALA A 354 24.23 7.92 -13.92
CA ALA A 354 24.85 6.60 -14.03
C ALA A 354 24.61 5.72 -12.78
N LEU A 355 24.76 6.30 -11.58
CA LEU A 355 24.49 5.58 -10.32
C LEU A 355 23.00 5.19 -10.22
N ALA A 356 22.10 6.10 -10.55
CA ALA A 356 20.67 5.83 -10.52
C ALA A 356 20.27 4.75 -11.54
N ALA A 357 20.83 4.78 -12.73
CA ALA A 357 20.63 3.77 -13.76
C ALA A 357 21.19 2.39 -13.34
N GLN A 358 22.36 2.38 -12.69
CA GLN A 358 22.93 1.16 -12.10
C GLN A 358 21.98 0.53 -11.09
N PHE A 359 21.43 1.33 -10.16
CA PHE A 359 20.46 0.88 -9.19
C PHE A 359 19.24 0.24 -9.86
N MET A 360 18.69 0.90 -10.89
CA MET A 360 17.52 0.41 -11.60
C MET A 360 17.81 -0.87 -12.39
N ARG A 361 18.93 -0.95 -13.08
CA ARG A 361 19.33 -2.18 -13.81
C ARG A 361 19.49 -3.36 -12.88
N ILE A 362 20.16 -3.18 -11.72
CA ILE A 362 20.32 -4.26 -10.72
C ILE A 362 18.94 -4.70 -10.18
N ASN A 363 18.13 -3.74 -9.71
CA ASN A 363 16.80 -4.06 -9.15
C ASN A 363 15.89 -4.75 -10.16
N ASN A 364 15.93 -4.32 -11.44
CA ASN A 364 15.06 -4.85 -12.49
C ASN A 364 15.29 -6.35 -12.75
N TYR A 365 16.51 -6.85 -12.63
CA TYR A 365 16.76 -8.30 -12.71
C TYR A 365 16.02 -9.11 -11.65
N PHE A 366 15.75 -8.48 -10.50
CA PHE A 366 15.05 -9.10 -9.36
C PHE A 366 13.55 -8.81 -9.33
N PHE A 367 12.98 -8.12 -10.31
CA PHE A 367 11.54 -7.82 -10.34
C PHE A 367 10.68 -9.08 -10.44
N VAL A 368 11.20 -10.17 -11.01
CA VAL A 368 10.53 -11.46 -10.95
C VAL A 368 10.31 -11.94 -9.51
N ILE A 369 11.27 -11.67 -8.62
CA ILE A 369 11.19 -12.04 -7.20
C ILE A 369 10.18 -11.18 -6.47
N VAL A 370 10.12 -9.86 -6.73
CA VAL A 370 9.06 -9.02 -6.15
C VAL A 370 7.67 -9.43 -6.64
N GLY A 371 7.57 -9.88 -7.90
CA GLY A 371 6.34 -10.45 -8.43
C GLY A 371 5.87 -11.68 -7.64
N LEU A 372 6.78 -12.65 -7.42
CA LEU A 372 6.49 -13.83 -6.60
C LEU A 372 6.15 -13.47 -5.15
N LEU A 373 6.89 -12.53 -4.58
CA LEU A 373 6.63 -12.00 -3.24
C LEU A 373 5.20 -11.49 -3.12
N CYS A 374 4.77 -10.60 -4.03
CA CYS A 374 3.42 -10.05 -4.02
C CYS A 374 2.36 -11.14 -4.18
N ILE A 375 2.52 -12.06 -5.14
CA ILE A 375 1.55 -13.14 -5.35
C ILE A 375 1.37 -13.98 -4.09
N PHE A 376 2.45 -14.49 -3.51
CA PHE A 376 2.35 -15.40 -2.38
C PHE A 376 1.90 -14.68 -1.10
N ARG A 377 2.43 -13.48 -0.83
CA ARG A 377 2.05 -12.66 0.32
C ARG A 377 0.56 -12.37 0.34
N TYR A 378 0.06 -11.76 -0.72
CA TYR A 378 -1.34 -11.37 -0.81
C TYR A 378 -2.29 -12.57 -0.94
N SER A 379 -1.86 -13.67 -1.55
CA SER A 379 -2.64 -14.92 -1.54
C SER A 379 -2.79 -15.49 -0.14
N ILE A 380 -1.71 -15.52 0.66
CA ILE A 380 -1.74 -15.97 2.06
C ILE A 380 -2.65 -15.07 2.89
N GLN A 381 -2.58 -13.73 2.70
CA GLN A 381 -3.48 -12.76 3.33
C GLN A 381 -4.94 -13.06 3.00
N GLY A 382 -5.27 -13.17 1.71
CA GLY A 382 -6.62 -13.48 1.25
C GLY A 382 -7.16 -14.81 1.78
N MET A 383 -6.29 -15.79 2.00
CA MET A 383 -6.64 -17.06 2.64
C MET A 383 -6.86 -16.93 4.16
N GLY A 384 -6.64 -15.75 4.77
CA GLY A 384 -6.90 -15.49 6.19
C GLY A 384 -5.72 -15.77 7.12
N PHE A 385 -4.49 -15.91 6.60
CA PHE A 385 -3.28 -16.18 7.39
C PHE A 385 -2.34 -14.96 7.45
N SER A 386 -2.87 -13.80 7.83
CA SER A 386 -2.14 -12.50 7.84
C SER A 386 -0.88 -12.50 8.72
N ASN A 387 -0.83 -13.32 9.78
CA ASN A 387 0.35 -13.46 10.63
C ASN A 387 1.56 -13.99 9.86
N LEU A 388 1.36 -14.95 8.94
CA LEU A 388 2.45 -15.44 8.09
C LEU A 388 2.93 -14.36 7.12
N SER A 389 2.02 -13.56 6.61
CA SER A 389 2.38 -12.42 5.77
C SER A 389 3.19 -11.36 6.54
N MET A 390 2.83 -11.07 7.79
CA MET A 390 3.59 -10.17 8.66
C MET A 390 5.04 -10.66 8.86
N LEU A 391 5.23 -11.95 9.08
CA LEU A 391 6.56 -12.55 9.22
C LEU A 391 7.43 -12.34 7.98
N SER A 392 6.84 -12.31 6.78
CA SER A 392 7.61 -11.98 5.57
C SER A 392 8.16 -10.55 5.60
N GLY A 393 7.42 -9.59 6.18
CA GLY A 393 7.92 -8.23 6.42
C GLY A 393 9.11 -8.20 7.39
N VAL A 394 9.08 -9.06 8.42
CA VAL A 394 10.23 -9.21 9.35
C VAL A 394 11.45 -9.75 8.59
N MET A 395 11.28 -10.74 7.70
CA MET A 395 12.38 -11.25 6.88
C MET A 395 12.97 -10.16 5.97
N GLU A 396 12.13 -9.33 5.36
CA GLU A 396 12.59 -8.18 4.57
C GLU A 396 13.39 -7.19 5.43
N MET A 397 12.88 -6.84 6.61
CA MET A 397 13.56 -5.90 7.51
C MET A 397 14.93 -6.44 7.92
N ILE A 398 15.01 -7.71 8.33
CA ILE A 398 16.28 -8.35 8.74
C ILE A 398 17.26 -8.34 7.57
N ALA A 399 16.82 -8.71 6.38
CA ALA A 399 17.68 -8.74 5.19
C ALA A 399 18.21 -7.35 4.82
N ARG A 400 17.34 -6.31 4.80
CA ARG A 400 17.78 -4.92 4.54
C ARG A 400 18.74 -4.42 5.62
N SER A 401 18.47 -4.74 6.88
CA SER A 401 19.38 -4.40 8.00
C SER A 401 20.74 -5.05 7.82
N GLY A 402 20.77 -6.32 7.46
CA GLY A 402 22.02 -7.05 7.19
C GLY A 402 22.81 -6.44 6.04
N VAL A 403 22.13 -6.09 4.94
CA VAL A 403 22.78 -5.39 3.82
C VAL A 403 23.31 -4.03 4.25
N SER A 404 22.54 -3.26 5.01
CA SER A 404 22.94 -1.92 5.48
C SER A 404 24.16 -1.98 6.38
N LEU A 405 24.27 -3.00 7.24
CA LEU A 405 25.35 -3.13 8.23
C LEU A 405 26.60 -3.81 7.67
N TRP A 406 26.47 -4.73 6.72
CA TRP A 406 27.61 -5.56 6.27
C TRP A 406 28.00 -5.34 4.82
N LEU A 407 27.02 -5.16 3.89
CA LEU A 407 27.35 -4.99 2.47
C LEU A 407 27.65 -3.53 2.11
N VAL A 408 26.88 -2.58 2.64
CA VAL A 408 27.08 -1.16 2.31
C VAL A 408 28.45 -0.64 2.75
N PRO A 409 29.00 -0.95 3.92
CA PRO A 409 30.35 -0.53 4.30
C PRO A 409 31.46 -1.07 3.39
N VAL A 410 31.26 -2.22 2.76
CA VAL A 410 32.26 -2.88 1.90
C VAL A 410 32.10 -2.49 0.44
N PHE A 411 30.86 -2.50 -0.06
CA PHE A 411 30.55 -2.31 -1.49
C PHE A 411 29.93 -0.95 -1.79
N HIS A 412 29.85 -0.05 -0.79
CA HIS A 412 29.28 1.29 -0.92
C HIS A 412 27.91 1.28 -1.62
N PHE A 413 27.70 2.11 -2.64
CA PHE A 413 26.42 2.22 -3.33
C PHE A 413 25.97 0.92 -4.01
N THR A 414 26.90 0.10 -4.48
CA THR A 414 26.54 -1.22 -5.03
C THR A 414 25.90 -2.09 -3.94
N GLY A 415 26.37 -2.02 -2.69
CA GLY A 415 25.72 -2.65 -1.55
C GLY A 415 24.27 -2.18 -1.37
N VAL A 416 24.02 -0.87 -1.48
CA VAL A 416 22.66 -0.29 -1.42
C VAL A 416 21.75 -0.87 -2.51
N CYS A 417 22.28 -1.05 -3.74
CA CYS A 417 21.52 -1.62 -4.87
C CYS A 417 20.99 -3.04 -4.57
N PHE A 418 21.66 -3.82 -3.71
CA PHE A 418 21.23 -5.16 -3.31
C PHE A 418 20.30 -5.18 -2.09
N GLY A 419 19.99 -4.04 -1.47
CA GLY A 419 19.13 -3.96 -0.30
C GLY A 419 17.74 -4.53 -0.52
N ASP A 420 17.06 -4.09 -1.58
CA ASP A 420 15.73 -4.60 -1.92
C ASP A 420 15.76 -6.01 -2.52
N PRO A 421 16.64 -6.35 -3.47
CA PRO A 421 16.75 -7.71 -3.99
C PRO A 421 16.91 -8.79 -2.92
N THR A 422 17.80 -8.57 -1.93
CA THR A 422 18.00 -9.51 -0.83
C THR A 422 16.79 -9.62 0.08
N ALA A 423 16.11 -8.50 0.34
CA ALA A 423 14.88 -8.48 1.12
C ALA A 423 13.77 -9.28 0.44
N TRP A 424 13.56 -9.07 -0.85
CA TRP A 424 12.56 -9.82 -1.62
C TRP A 424 12.88 -11.31 -1.65
N LEU A 425 14.15 -11.67 -1.83
CA LEU A 425 14.57 -13.07 -1.84
C LEU A 425 14.32 -13.73 -0.47
N ALA A 426 14.70 -13.08 0.63
CA ALA A 426 14.47 -13.59 1.98
C ALA A 426 12.98 -13.82 2.26
N ALA A 427 12.13 -12.87 1.85
CA ALA A 427 10.69 -12.98 2.01
C ALA A 427 10.10 -14.12 1.16
N VAL A 428 10.52 -14.29 -0.10
CA VAL A 428 10.02 -15.33 -1.01
C VAL A 428 10.42 -16.72 -0.54
N LEU A 429 11.65 -16.89 -0.03
CA LEU A 429 12.10 -18.16 0.55
C LEU A 429 11.24 -18.61 1.74
N PHE A 430 10.70 -17.67 2.49
CA PHE A 430 9.74 -17.96 3.56
C PHE A 430 8.31 -18.15 3.01
N LEU A 431 7.86 -17.30 2.10
CA LEU A 431 6.47 -17.27 1.63
C LEU A 431 6.08 -18.48 0.80
N ILE A 432 6.98 -19.06 0.00
CA ILE A 432 6.66 -20.25 -0.82
C ILE A 432 6.30 -21.45 0.06
N PRO A 433 7.12 -21.87 1.05
CA PRO A 433 6.75 -22.94 1.98
C PRO A 433 5.48 -22.61 2.78
N ALA A 434 5.34 -21.36 3.22
CA ALA A 434 4.14 -20.89 3.96
C ALA A 434 2.87 -21.03 3.11
N TYR A 435 2.92 -20.60 1.84
CA TYR A 435 1.81 -20.75 0.92
C TYR A 435 1.43 -22.22 0.69
N LEU A 436 2.41 -23.08 0.47
CA LEU A 436 2.18 -24.51 0.27
C LEU A 436 1.55 -25.16 1.51
N TRP A 437 1.99 -24.78 2.69
CA TRP A 437 1.42 -25.25 3.94
C TRP A 437 -0.04 -24.79 4.11
N VAL A 438 -0.33 -23.50 3.92
CA VAL A 438 -1.69 -22.94 3.99
C VAL A 438 -2.60 -23.62 2.96
N TYR A 439 -2.16 -23.73 1.73
CA TYR A 439 -2.93 -24.35 0.65
C TYR A 439 -3.27 -25.81 0.98
N ARG A 440 -2.29 -26.61 1.43
CA ARG A 440 -2.50 -28.00 1.84
C ARG A 440 -3.46 -28.11 3.02
N ARG A 441 -3.35 -27.22 4.01
CA ARG A 441 -4.22 -27.17 5.18
C ARG A 441 -5.68 -26.94 4.76
N LEU A 442 -5.94 -25.92 3.94
CA LEU A 442 -7.27 -25.60 3.44
C LEU A 442 -7.84 -26.71 2.53
N SER A 443 -7.01 -27.32 1.70
CA SER A 443 -7.44 -28.43 0.83
C SER A 443 -7.86 -29.70 1.59
N ARG A 444 -7.32 -29.91 2.80
CA ARG A 444 -7.69 -31.05 3.66
C ARG A 444 -8.98 -30.80 4.43
N THR A 445 -9.26 -29.54 4.80
CA THR A 445 -10.44 -29.18 5.58
C THR A 445 -11.68 -28.95 4.73
N THR A 446 -11.51 -28.80 3.42
CA THR A 446 -12.61 -28.57 2.48
C THR A 446 -12.98 -29.90 1.81
N PRO A 447 -14.22 -30.44 1.98
CA PRO A 447 -14.66 -31.63 1.28
C PRO A 447 -14.50 -31.43 -0.23
N ARG A 448 -13.99 -32.47 -0.95
CA ARG A 448 -13.96 -32.42 -2.41
C ARG A 448 -15.41 -32.31 -2.92
N PRO A 449 -15.72 -31.42 -3.88
CA PRO A 449 -17.01 -31.45 -4.52
C PRO A 449 -17.21 -32.86 -5.09
N VAL A 450 -18.32 -33.48 -4.74
CA VAL A 450 -18.74 -34.75 -5.38
C VAL A 450 -18.90 -34.41 -6.84
N ALA A 451 -18.13 -35.08 -7.69
CA ALA A 451 -18.27 -34.96 -9.14
C ALA A 451 -19.68 -35.44 -9.50
N MET A 452 -20.56 -34.51 -9.89
CA MET A 452 -21.81 -34.82 -10.58
C MET A 452 -21.52 -35.09 -12.05
#